data_4b40566e73804f9501680b3c797d96f0
#
_entry.id   4b40566e73804f9501680b3c797d96f0
#
_cell.length_a   1.000
_cell.length_b   1.000
_cell.length_c   1.000
_cell.angle_alpha   90.00
_cell.angle_beta   90.00
_cell.angle_gamma   90.00
#
_symmetry.space_group_name_H-M   'P 1'
#
loop_
_entity.id
_entity.type
_entity.pdbx_description
1 polymer ?
#
loop_
_entity_poly.entity_id
_entity_poly.type
_entity_poly.pdbx_seq_one_letter_code
_entity_poly.pdbx_strand_id
1 'polypeptide(L)'
;MDRKLSLIVIAVAVALIVAGGYLIMSNPGNVDVSGDSLKIPLKTQDFKIFEINAPEGSNLTVKNEAGGMKYYQNDGNYSDRLSGIIINKGLTESLIGDNSELISNSSSEQIYSFNLKNKTNYKCVSSHDGVDVIVMGDDLNLLKEVSNTVKIKDADAL
;
A
#
# COMPACT_ATOMS: atom_id res chain seq x y z
N MET A 1 2.38 13.53 23.53
CA MET A 1 1.38 12.46 23.30
C MET A 1 1.81 11.23 24.07
N ASP A 2 0.95 10.64 24.86
CA ASP A 2 1.29 9.52 25.75
C ASP A 2 1.73 8.29 24.94
N ARG A 3 2.85 7.67 25.30
CA ARG A 3 3.40 6.48 24.63
C ARG A 3 2.39 5.34 24.52
N LYS A 4 1.48 5.22 25.50
CA LYS A 4 0.41 4.24 25.51
C LYS A 4 -0.69 4.55 24.47
N LEU A 5 -1.00 5.83 24.27
CA LEU A 5 -1.99 6.27 23.27
C LEU A 5 -1.47 6.02 21.84
N SER A 6 -0.16 6.27 21.63
CA SER A 6 0.51 6.02 20.35
C SER A 6 0.49 4.54 19.97
N LEU A 7 0.75 3.64 20.94
CA LEU A 7 0.69 2.19 20.73
C LEU A 7 -0.72 1.68 20.42
N ILE A 8 -1.75 2.25 21.06
CA ILE A 8 -3.15 1.87 20.79
C ILE A 8 -3.57 2.32 19.39
N VAL A 9 -3.20 3.53 18.98
CA VAL A 9 -3.48 4.06 17.63
C VAL A 9 -2.81 3.22 16.55
N ILE A 10 -1.55 2.83 16.77
CA ILE A 10 -0.80 1.95 15.84
C ILE A 10 -1.44 0.56 15.78
N ALA A 11 -1.82 -0.03 16.91
CA ALA A 11 -2.47 -1.34 16.95
C ALA A 11 -3.83 -1.34 16.25
N VAL A 12 -4.62 -0.29 16.39
CA VAL A 12 -5.91 -0.12 15.69
C VAL A 12 -5.69 0.09 14.20
N ALA A 13 -4.69 0.87 13.80
CA ALA A 13 -4.34 1.08 12.39
C ALA A 13 -3.89 -0.23 11.72
N VAL A 14 -3.03 -1.01 12.37
CA VAL A 14 -2.58 -2.32 11.88
C VAL A 14 -3.74 -3.31 11.81
N ALA A 15 -4.62 -3.35 12.82
CA ALA A 15 -5.81 -4.21 12.82
C ALA A 15 -6.78 -3.85 11.69
N LEU A 16 -6.96 -2.56 11.39
CA LEU A 16 -7.82 -2.11 10.29
C LEU A 16 -7.21 -2.42 8.91
N ILE A 17 -5.89 -2.35 8.77
CA ILE A 17 -5.18 -2.74 7.53
C ILE A 17 -5.34 -4.25 7.29
N VAL A 18 -5.20 -5.07 8.33
CA VAL A 18 -5.41 -6.52 8.25
C VAL A 18 -6.88 -6.84 7.99
N ALA A 19 -7.83 -6.17 8.66
CA ALA A 19 -9.26 -6.38 8.46
C ALA A 19 -9.74 -5.84 7.10
N GLY A 20 -9.21 -4.70 6.63
CA GLY A 20 -9.52 -4.14 5.31
C GLY A 20 -9.05 -5.07 4.19
N GLY A 21 -7.85 -5.64 4.30
CA GLY A 21 -7.36 -6.69 3.39
C GLY A 21 -8.23 -7.96 3.43
N TYR A 22 -8.86 -8.24 4.57
CA TYR A 22 -9.73 -9.42 4.73
C TYR A 22 -11.06 -9.29 3.98
N LEU A 23 -11.64 -8.10 3.89
CA LEU A 23 -12.93 -7.86 3.22
C LEU A 23 -12.84 -7.85 1.69
N ILE A 24 -11.68 -7.49 1.13
CA ILE A 24 -11.45 -7.43 -0.33
C ILE A 24 -11.37 -8.82 -0.96
N MET A 25 -11.02 -9.86 -0.18
CA MET A 25 -10.78 -11.21 -0.70
C MET A 25 -12.03 -12.12 -0.78
N SER A 26 -13.24 -11.61 -0.57
CA SER A 26 -14.46 -12.43 -0.60
C SER A 26 -15.10 -12.59 -1.98
N ASN A 27 -14.45 -12.14 -3.06
CA ASN A 27 -14.94 -12.36 -4.43
C ASN A 27 -13.95 -13.22 -5.24
N PRO A 28 -14.20 -14.54 -5.41
CA PRO A 28 -13.37 -15.39 -6.25
C PRO A 28 -13.77 -15.25 -7.73
N GLY A 29 -13.17 -14.30 -8.42
CA GLY A 29 -13.16 -14.27 -9.87
C GLY A 29 -11.94 -15.05 -10.38
N ASN A 30 -12.11 -16.27 -10.86
CA ASN A 30 -11.09 -17.04 -11.57
C ASN A 30 -10.68 -16.27 -12.83
N VAL A 31 -9.40 -15.91 -12.92
CA VAL A 31 -8.75 -15.57 -14.19
C VAL A 31 -7.50 -16.42 -14.33
N ASP A 32 -7.54 -17.33 -15.30
CA ASP A 32 -6.41 -18.11 -15.78
C ASP A 32 -5.31 -17.20 -16.32
N VAL A 33 -4.09 -17.32 -15.77
CA VAL A 33 -2.94 -16.55 -16.22
C VAL A 33 -1.99 -17.46 -16.97
N SER A 34 -2.19 -17.58 -18.28
CA SER A 34 -1.15 -18.01 -19.21
C SER A 34 -0.51 -16.79 -19.87
N GLY A 35 0.70 -16.46 -19.48
CA GLY A 35 1.82 -15.94 -20.23
C GLY A 35 1.63 -14.86 -21.31
N ASP A 36 0.98 -13.76 -21.01
CA ASP A 36 1.28 -12.45 -21.62
C ASP A 36 0.96 -11.39 -20.56
N SER A 37 1.98 -10.67 -20.11
CA SER A 37 1.76 -9.57 -19.16
C SER A 37 1.02 -8.46 -19.92
N LEU A 38 -0.30 -8.52 -19.93
CA LEU A 38 -1.15 -7.42 -20.35
C LEU A 38 -0.72 -6.19 -19.56
N LYS A 39 -0.08 -5.24 -20.25
CA LYS A 39 0.24 -3.94 -19.66
C LYS A 39 -1.04 -3.31 -19.18
N ILE A 40 -1.21 -3.26 -17.86
CA ILE A 40 -2.35 -2.60 -17.25
C ILE A 40 -2.15 -1.10 -17.48
N PRO A 41 -3.09 -0.41 -18.16
CA PRO A 41 -2.95 1.03 -18.35
C PRO A 41 -3.04 1.75 -17.00
N LEU A 42 -2.07 2.61 -16.72
CA LEU A 42 -2.04 3.43 -15.53
C LEU A 42 -2.64 4.81 -15.83
N LYS A 43 -3.37 5.35 -14.85
CA LYS A 43 -3.96 6.70 -14.88
C LYS A 43 -3.59 7.46 -13.63
N THR A 44 -3.22 8.72 -13.80
CA THR A 44 -2.89 9.62 -12.68
C THR A 44 -4.10 9.82 -11.77
N GLN A 45 -3.90 9.60 -10.48
CA GLN A 45 -4.81 9.99 -9.41
C GLN A 45 -4.12 11.06 -8.57
N ASP A 46 -4.81 12.17 -8.39
CA ASP A 46 -4.30 13.35 -7.71
C ASP A 46 -5.00 13.54 -6.37
N PHE A 47 -4.21 13.53 -5.29
CA PHE A 47 -4.66 13.76 -3.93
C PHE A 47 -4.04 15.04 -3.37
N LYS A 48 -4.58 15.55 -2.27
CA LYS A 48 -4.07 16.76 -1.63
C LYS A 48 -2.57 16.67 -1.31
N ILE A 49 -2.13 15.52 -0.78
CA ILE A 49 -0.77 15.32 -0.27
C ILE A 49 0.17 14.64 -1.25
N PHE A 50 -0.33 13.94 -2.26
CA PHE A 50 0.49 13.22 -3.24
C PHE A 50 -0.25 13.02 -4.58
N GLU A 51 0.51 12.65 -5.60
CA GLU A 51 0.06 12.19 -6.91
C GLU A 51 0.63 10.80 -7.18
N ILE A 52 -0.11 9.93 -7.86
CA ILE A 52 0.30 8.57 -8.19
C ILE A 52 -0.40 8.10 -9.47
N ASN A 53 0.27 7.25 -10.25
CA ASN A 53 -0.36 6.54 -11.35
C ASN A 53 -0.83 5.16 -10.85
N ALA A 54 -2.12 4.93 -10.86
CA ALA A 54 -2.73 3.66 -10.49
C ALA A 54 -3.45 3.02 -11.69
N PRO A 55 -3.73 1.71 -11.68
CA PRO A 55 -4.47 1.03 -12.75
C PRO A 55 -5.76 1.78 -13.11
N GLU A 56 -6.08 1.87 -14.38
CA GLU A 56 -7.32 2.50 -14.84
C GLU A 56 -8.52 1.75 -14.27
N GLY A 57 -9.44 2.49 -13.64
CA GLY A 57 -10.56 1.91 -12.90
C GLY A 57 -10.29 1.59 -11.43
N SER A 58 -9.04 1.78 -10.94
CA SER A 58 -8.78 1.81 -9.50
C SER A 58 -9.48 2.99 -8.85
N ASN A 59 -9.96 2.80 -7.63
CA ASN A 59 -10.60 3.84 -6.83
C ASN A 59 -9.96 3.87 -5.44
N LEU A 60 -8.94 4.73 -5.27
CA LEU A 60 -8.23 4.91 -4.02
C LEU A 60 -8.98 5.87 -3.11
N THR A 61 -9.52 5.36 -2.01
CA THR A 61 -10.27 6.15 -1.01
C THR A 61 -9.61 6.10 0.35
N VAL A 62 -9.60 7.21 1.07
CA VAL A 62 -9.08 7.27 2.45
C VAL A 62 -9.95 6.40 3.35
N LYS A 63 -9.34 5.43 4.02
CA LYS A 63 -10.01 4.56 5.00
C LYS A 63 -9.58 4.84 6.42
N ASN A 64 -8.37 5.32 6.60
CA ASN A 64 -7.85 5.67 7.91
C ASN A 64 -6.90 6.86 7.83
N GLU A 65 -6.99 7.73 8.83
CA GLU A 65 -6.14 8.89 8.98
C GLU A 65 -5.81 9.05 10.48
N ALA A 66 -4.56 8.86 10.84
CA ALA A 66 -4.14 8.91 12.24
C ALA A 66 -2.66 9.31 12.34
N GLY A 67 -2.38 10.30 13.19
CA GLY A 67 -1.06 10.62 13.73
C GLY A 67 0.16 10.49 12.81
N GLY A 68 0.19 11.16 11.66
CA GLY A 68 1.30 11.06 10.69
C GLY A 68 1.16 9.92 9.68
N MET A 69 -0.04 9.35 9.53
CA MET A 69 -0.31 8.30 8.56
C MET A 69 -1.66 8.51 7.86
N LYS A 70 -1.71 8.22 6.55
CA LYS A 70 -2.98 8.08 5.79
C LYS A 70 -2.96 6.77 5.02
N TYR A 71 -4.03 5.99 5.15
CA TYR A 71 -4.25 4.76 4.41
C TYR A 71 -5.33 4.97 3.35
N TYR A 72 -4.97 4.68 2.11
CA TYR A 72 -5.85 4.67 0.94
C TYR A 72 -6.07 3.23 0.50
N GLN A 73 -7.31 2.80 0.49
CA GLN A 73 -7.71 1.48 -0.01
C GLN A 73 -8.19 1.60 -1.45
N ASN A 74 -7.86 0.62 -2.28
CA ASN A 74 -8.43 0.51 -3.60
C ASN A 74 -9.76 -0.25 -3.54
N ASP A 75 -10.87 0.45 -3.73
CA ASP A 75 -12.23 -0.12 -3.79
C ASP A 75 -12.71 -0.35 -5.25
N GLY A 76 -11.84 -0.11 -6.24
CA GLY A 76 -12.14 -0.26 -7.67
C GLY A 76 -11.55 -1.52 -8.29
N ASN A 77 -11.31 -1.45 -9.60
CA ASN A 77 -10.68 -2.53 -10.36
C ASN A 77 -9.27 -2.80 -9.83
N TYR A 78 -8.78 -4.04 -10.02
CA TYR A 78 -7.44 -4.48 -9.60
C TYR A 78 -7.17 -4.37 -8.09
N SER A 79 -8.21 -4.39 -7.24
CA SER A 79 -8.08 -4.23 -5.79
C SER A 79 -7.31 -5.36 -5.10
N ASP A 80 -7.19 -6.52 -5.70
CA ASP A 80 -6.30 -7.60 -5.28
C ASP A 80 -4.84 -7.33 -5.67
N ARG A 81 -4.60 -6.89 -6.91
CA ARG A 81 -3.26 -6.62 -7.45
C ARG A 81 -2.62 -5.36 -6.86
N LEU A 82 -3.41 -4.30 -6.65
CA LEU A 82 -3.09 -3.08 -5.91
C LEU A 82 -4.17 -2.88 -4.84
N SER A 83 -3.94 -3.37 -3.63
CA SER A 83 -4.93 -3.32 -2.55
C SER A 83 -4.99 -1.98 -1.85
N GLY A 84 -3.88 -1.28 -1.75
CA GLY A 84 -3.85 0.02 -1.11
C GLY A 84 -2.48 0.66 -1.02
N ILE A 85 -2.48 1.88 -0.49
CA ILE A 85 -1.31 2.73 -0.33
C ILE A 85 -1.34 3.34 1.07
N ILE A 86 -0.21 3.27 1.78
CA ILE A 86 -0.04 3.97 3.05
C ILE A 86 1.03 5.04 2.84
N ILE A 87 0.72 6.25 3.29
CA ILE A 87 1.66 7.37 3.36
C ILE A 87 1.88 7.68 4.83
N ASN A 88 3.13 7.72 5.29
CA ASN A 88 3.43 7.90 6.70
C ASN A 88 4.74 8.65 6.97
N LYS A 89 4.86 9.19 8.19
CA LYS A 89 6.10 9.76 8.74
C LYS A 89 6.57 8.92 9.92
N GLY A 90 7.66 8.17 9.74
CA GLY A 90 8.35 7.47 10.82
C GLY A 90 7.59 6.30 11.43
N LEU A 91 6.59 5.74 10.75
CA LEU A 91 5.78 4.59 11.22
C LEU A 91 6.05 3.31 10.42
N THR A 92 6.94 3.36 9.45
CA THR A 92 7.15 2.29 8.47
C THR A 92 7.47 0.94 9.11
N GLU A 93 8.37 0.88 10.09
CA GLU A 93 8.72 -0.36 10.78
C GLU A 93 7.48 -1.02 11.42
N SER A 94 6.64 -0.23 12.08
CA SER A 94 5.40 -0.72 12.70
C SER A 94 4.36 -1.19 11.67
N LEU A 95 4.36 -0.58 10.49
CA LEU A 95 3.41 -0.88 9.40
C LEU A 95 3.83 -2.08 8.55
N ILE A 96 5.13 -2.38 8.50
CA ILE A 96 5.63 -3.60 7.84
C ILE A 96 5.16 -4.84 8.59
N GLY A 97 5.27 -4.85 9.93
CA GLY A 97 4.84 -5.93 10.80
C GLY A 97 5.79 -7.14 10.81
N ASP A 98 5.76 -7.91 11.90
CA ASP A 98 6.68 -9.03 12.18
C ASP A 98 6.54 -10.23 11.22
N ASN A 99 5.41 -10.35 10.53
CA ASN A 99 5.15 -11.46 9.59
C ASN A 99 5.57 -11.17 8.14
N SER A 100 6.31 -10.08 7.92
CA SER A 100 6.80 -9.70 6.60
C SER A 100 8.28 -10.06 6.47
N GLU A 101 8.66 -10.64 5.33
CA GLU A 101 10.04 -10.99 4.99
C GLU A 101 10.61 -9.99 3.98
N LEU A 102 11.75 -9.40 4.28
CA LEU A 102 12.47 -8.53 3.35
C LEU A 102 13.06 -9.36 2.20
N ILE A 103 12.58 -9.16 0.98
CA ILE A 103 13.03 -9.89 -0.21
C ILE A 103 13.93 -9.06 -1.13
N SER A 104 13.90 -7.74 -1.03
CA SER A 104 14.79 -6.84 -1.78
C SER A 104 15.04 -5.56 -1.01
N ASN A 105 16.26 -5.07 -1.07
CA ASN A 105 16.67 -3.81 -0.45
C ASN A 105 17.62 -3.06 -1.39
N SER A 106 17.18 -1.90 -1.87
CA SER A 106 17.95 -0.99 -2.68
C SER A 106 18.03 0.39 -2.02
N SER A 107 18.79 1.30 -2.59
CA SER A 107 18.90 2.67 -2.08
C SER A 107 17.60 3.48 -2.16
N SER A 108 16.65 3.08 -3.00
CA SER A 108 15.42 3.82 -3.26
C SER A 108 14.15 3.06 -2.87
N GLU A 109 14.23 1.73 -2.69
CA GLU A 109 13.06 0.90 -2.44
C GLU A 109 13.41 -0.33 -1.62
N GLN A 110 12.55 -0.67 -0.68
CA GLN A 110 12.56 -1.95 0.04
C GLN A 110 11.29 -2.73 -0.32
N ILE A 111 11.43 -4.04 -0.52
CA ILE A 111 10.31 -4.91 -0.87
C ILE A 111 10.20 -6.01 0.16
N TYR A 112 9.01 -6.13 0.71
CA TYR A 112 8.66 -7.17 1.67
C TYR A 112 7.60 -8.08 1.08
N SER A 113 7.68 -9.39 1.38
CA SER A 113 6.62 -10.36 1.13
C SER A 113 5.94 -10.76 2.43
N PHE A 114 4.67 -11.10 2.36
CA PHE A 114 3.91 -11.68 3.46
C PHE A 114 2.79 -12.57 2.92
N ASN A 115 2.39 -13.55 3.71
CA ASN A 115 1.31 -14.46 3.33
C ASN A 115 -0.02 -14.01 3.92
N LEU A 116 -1.02 -13.89 3.07
CA LEU A 116 -2.38 -13.59 3.47
C LEU A 116 -3.34 -14.60 2.79
N LYS A 117 -4.05 -15.39 3.58
CA LYS A 117 -4.99 -16.43 3.09
C LYS A 117 -4.37 -17.38 2.04
N ASN A 118 -3.17 -17.89 2.31
CA ASN A 118 -2.41 -18.77 1.42
C ASN A 118 -1.98 -18.13 0.08
N LYS A 119 -2.00 -16.81 -0.01
CA LYS A 119 -1.53 -16.05 -1.16
C LYS A 119 -0.38 -15.14 -0.74
N THR A 120 0.68 -15.12 -1.54
CA THR A 120 1.79 -14.18 -1.32
C THR A 120 1.36 -12.78 -1.74
N ASN A 121 1.59 -11.82 -0.86
CA ASN A 121 1.38 -10.41 -1.08
C ASN A 121 2.69 -9.66 -0.85
N TYR A 122 2.77 -8.44 -1.32
CA TYR A 122 3.97 -7.62 -1.27
C TYR A 122 3.68 -6.23 -0.72
N LYS A 123 4.72 -5.63 -0.13
CA LYS A 123 4.78 -4.22 0.25
C LYS A 123 6.02 -3.63 -0.41
N CYS A 124 5.85 -2.68 -1.31
CA CYS A 124 6.91 -1.87 -1.86
C CYS A 124 6.99 -0.58 -1.04
N VAL A 125 8.12 -0.36 -0.38
CA VAL A 125 8.36 0.79 0.50
C VAL A 125 9.36 1.71 -0.18
N SER A 126 8.99 2.95 -0.39
CA SER A 126 9.86 4.00 -0.94
C SER A 126 9.81 5.26 -0.07
N SER A 127 10.92 6.00 0.01
CA SER A 127 10.99 7.24 0.80
C SER A 127 11.08 8.45 -0.14
N HIS A 128 10.25 9.45 0.12
CA HIS A 128 10.17 10.69 -0.64
C HIS A 128 10.08 11.89 0.31
N ASP A 129 11.10 12.75 0.33
CA ASP A 129 11.11 13.99 1.12
C ASP A 129 10.74 13.82 2.61
N GLY A 130 11.24 12.74 3.24
CA GLY A 130 10.97 12.43 4.65
C GLY A 130 9.60 11.81 4.93
N VAL A 131 8.91 11.40 3.87
CA VAL A 131 7.66 10.65 3.92
C VAL A 131 7.89 9.27 3.32
N ASP A 132 7.44 8.22 3.99
CA ASP A 132 7.48 6.86 3.48
C ASP A 132 6.14 6.49 2.85
N VAL A 133 6.23 5.84 1.70
CA VAL A 133 5.09 5.34 0.94
C VAL A 133 5.18 3.83 0.87
N ILE A 134 4.11 3.14 1.26
CA ILE A 134 3.99 1.69 1.19
C ILE A 134 2.87 1.35 0.21
N VAL A 135 3.23 0.75 -0.93
CA VAL A 135 2.28 0.28 -1.95
C VAL A 135 2.09 -1.22 -1.76
N MET A 136 0.85 -1.69 -1.68
CA MET A 136 0.51 -3.07 -1.28
C MET A 136 -0.40 -3.77 -2.28
N GLY A 137 -0.19 -5.09 -2.44
CA GLY A 137 -1.01 -5.96 -3.28
C GLY A 137 -0.33 -7.30 -3.57
N ASP A 138 -0.84 -8.06 -4.53
CA ASP A 138 -0.29 -9.37 -4.89
C ASP A 138 0.52 -9.37 -6.20
N ASP A 139 0.50 -8.30 -6.97
CA ASP A 139 1.26 -8.17 -8.22
C ASP A 139 2.51 -7.31 -8.03
N LEU A 140 3.64 -7.95 -7.71
CA LEU A 140 4.89 -7.25 -7.45
C LEU A 140 5.34 -6.32 -8.58
N ASN A 141 5.15 -6.70 -9.85
CA ASN A 141 5.57 -5.88 -10.98
C ASN A 141 4.72 -4.60 -11.08
N LEU A 142 3.41 -4.75 -10.90
CA LEU A 142 2.49 -3.61 -10.84
C LEU A 142 2.84 -2.68 -9.67
N LEU A 143 3.09 -3.24 -8.47
CA LEU A 143 3.41 -2.43 -7.29
C LEU A 143 4.67 -1.61 -7.47
N LYS A 144 5.73 -2.18 -8.08
CA LYS A 144 6.96 -1.46 -8.42
C LYS A 144 6.70 -0.34 -9.42
N GLU A 145 5.91 -0.61 -10.47
CA GLU A 145 5.56 0.39 -11.47
C GLU A 145 4.79 1.55 -10.82
N VAL A 146 3.80 1.26 -9.99
CA VAL A 146 2.99 2.24 -9.26
C VAL A 146 3.85 3.03 -8.26
N SER A 147 4.68 2.36 -7.45
CA SER A 147 5.57 2.98 -6.45
C SER A 147 6.50 4.02 -7.07
N ASN A 148 7.05 3.73 -8.25
CA ASN A 148 7.94 4.63 -8.98
C ASN A 148 7.27 5.92 -9.51
N THR A 149 5.94 5.99 -9.48
CA THR A 149 5.19 7.17 -9.97
C THR A 149 4.78 8.13 -8.87
N VAL A 150 5.01 7.77 -7.61
CA VAL A 150 4.61 8.59 -6.45
C VAL A 150 5.35 9.92 -6.46
N LYS A 151 4.60 11.00 -6.27
CA LYS A 151 5.13 12.36 -6.06
C LYS A 151 4.45 12.95 -4.84
N ILE A 152 5.22 13.28 -3.81
CA ILE A 152 4.72 13.99 -2.62
C ILE A 152 4.56 15.47 -2.96
N LYS A 153 3.42 16.05 -2.63
CA LYS A 153 3.10 17.47 -2.87
C LYS A 153 3.12 18.29 -1.58
N ASP A 154 2.72 17.70 -0.47
CA ASP A 154 2.63 18.37 0.82
C ASP A 154 2.90 17.36 1.94
N ALA A 155 4.18 17.25 2.31
CA ALA A 155 4.63 16.37 3.39
C ALA A 155 4.15 16.84 4.79
N ASP A 156 3.83 18.11 4.95
CA ASP A 156 3.44 18.70 6.23
C ASP A 156 1.95 18.51 6.53
N ALA A 157 1.18 18.05 5.54
CA ALA A 157 -0.25 17.75 5.69
C ALA A 157 -0.55 16.33 6.25
N LEU A 158 0.49 15.60 6.74
CA LEU A 158 0.39 14.30 7.41
C LEU A 158 0.30 14.45 8.93
#